data_88ca5c4cfc54856843ba7a7cebf059e8
#
_entry.id   88ca5c4cfc54856843ba7a7cebf059e8
#
_cell.length_a   1.000
_cell.length_b   1.000
_cell.length_c   1.000
_cell.angle_alpha   90.00
_cell.angle_beta   90.00
_cell.angle_gamma   90.00
#
_symmetry.space_group_name_H-M   'P 1'
#
loop_
_entity.id
_entity.type
_entity.pdbx_description
1 polymer ?
#
loop_
_entity_poly.entity_id
_entity_poly.type
_entity_poly.pdbx_seq_one_letter_code
_entity_poly.pdbx_strand_id
1 'polypeptide(L)'
;NQLNLKQEYEHLKKIAVWTYFKNAEREPGPHGGATIILHTKLKDSWFWFIPLRDNITSVGVVGNRDYMLDGRSTPENTFAEELELCGAMQRRLASAEQVEKHRIAREFSYKTSRQSGDGWVLVGDAFGFIDPIYSSGVYFALKSGELAADAIVEGLQNNDLSAAQLGKWISDYISGTQWIHKLVEAYYTNEFSFGKFLQGHPHHIGHLTDLLIGRIFHDTAGDIFDEMEPAMAEAVKMAIPK
;
A
#
# COMPACT_ATOMS: atom_id res chain seq x y z
N ASN A 1 -9.74 -8.69 -17.67
CA ASN A 1 -8.73 -9.60 -18.21
C ASN A 1 -8.88 -9.91 -19.72
N GLN A 2 -9.61 -9.08 -20.49
CA GLN A 2 -9.78 -9.28 -21.93
C GLN A 2 -8.44 -9.28 -22.69
N LEU A 3 -7.46 -8.48 -22.24
CA LEU A 3 -6.16 -8.35 -22.91
C LEU A 3 -5.07 -9.26 -22.32
N ASN A 4 -5.35 -10.00 -21.25
CA ASN A 4 -4.42 -10.89 -20.54
C ASN A 4 -3.07 -10.23 -20.17
N LEU A 5 -3.11 -9.00 -19.66
CA LEU A 5 -1.93 -8.17 -19.36
C LEU A 5 -1.46 -8.27 -17.89
N LYS A 6 -2.30 -8.81 -16.99
CA LYS A 6 -2.00 -8.88 -15.55
C LYS A 6 -0.81 -9.81 -15.27
N GLN A 7 0.15 -9.31 -14.48
CA GLN A 7 1.28 -10.04 -13.95
C GLN A 7 1.35 -9.82 -12.44
N GLU A 8 1.23 -10.87 -11.66
CA GLU A 8 1.27 -10.78 -10.19
C GLU A 8 2.70 -10.60 -9.68
N TYR A 9 2.84 -9.90 -8.55
CA TYR A 9 4.12 -9.83 -7.83
C TYR A 9 4.24 -11.08 -6.95
N GLU A 10 5.12 -12.01 -7.33
CA GLU A 10 5.30 -13.30 -6.64
C GLU A 10 5.66 -13.15 -5.14
N HIS A 11 6.40 -12.11 -4.80
CA HIS A 11 6.83 -11.81 -3.43
C HIS A 11 5.80 -11.00 -2.61
N LEU A 12 4.73 -10.50 -3.25
CA LEU A 12 3.68 -9.71 -2.61
C LEU A 12 2.32 -10.42 -2.65
N LYS A 13 2.30 -11.76 -2.51
CA LYS A 13 1.05 -12.53 -2.41
C LYS A 13 0.40 -12.29 -1.05
N LYS A 14 -0.31 -11.18 -0.95
CA LYS A 14 -1.00 -10.75 0.27
C LYS A 14 -2.48 -11.03 0.20
N ILE A 15 -3.08 -11.21 1.37
CA ILE A 15 -4.53 -11.15 1.54
C ILE A 15 -4.88 -10.14 2.61
N ALA A 16 -6.08 -9.59 2.50
CA ALA A 16 -6.67 -8.72 3.49
C ALA A 16 -8.01 -9.30 3.96
N VAL A 17 -8.23 -9.30 5.27
CA VAL A 17 -9.52 -9.63 5.88
C VAL A 17 -9.95 -8.45 6.73
N TRP A 18 -11.17 -7.94 6.53
CA TRP A 18 -11.64 -6.77 7.25
C TRP A 18 -13.13 -6.79 7.54
N THR A 19 -13.51 -5.96 8.52
CA THR A 19 -14.90 -5.67 8.86
C THR A 19 -15.02 -4.25 9.41
N TYR A 20 -16.19 -3.89 9.89
CA TYR A 20 -16.49 -2.57 10.44
C TYR A 20 -16.99 -2.69 11.86
N PHE A 21 -16.53 -1.77 12.71
CA PHE A 21 -16.90 -1.70 14.12
C PHE A 21 -17.50 -0.34 14.44
N LYS A 22 -18.50 -0.33 15.28
CA LYS A 22 -19.04 0.87 15.91
C LYS A 22 -18.45 1.02 17.31
N ASN A 23 -18.25 2.27 17.76
CA ASN A 23 -17.72 2.59 19.08
C ASN A 23 -16.32 2.02 19.38
N ALA A 24 -15.48 1.80 18.37
CA ALA A 24 -14.08 1.50 18.59
C ALA A 24 -13.35 2.71 19.22
N GLU A 25 -12.42 2.44 20.14
CA GLU A 25 -11.66 3.49 20.84
C GLU A 25 -10.72 4.21 19.87
N ARG A 26 -10.93 5.53 19.73
CA ARG A 26 -10.15 6.41 18.85
C ARG A 26 -9.16 7.24 19.68
N GLU A 27 -8.14 7.78 19.01
CA GLU A 27 -7.24 8.73 19.64
C GLU A 27 -8.01 9.98 20.12
N PRO A 28 -7.63 10.56 21.24
CA PRO A 28 -8.28 11.77 21.74
C PRO A 28 -7.93 13.02 20.92
N GLY A 29 -8.81 14.01 20.97
CA GLY A 29 -8.58 15.33 20.39
C GLY A 29 -8.46 15.32 18.87
N PRO A 30 -7.54 16.11 18.29
CA PRO A 30 -7.43 16.30 16.83
C PRO A 30 -7.00 15.01 16.08
N HIS A 31 -6.48 14.02 16.79
CA HIS A 31 -6.03 12.75 16.20
C HIS A 31 -7.13 11.69 16.12
N GLY A 32 -8.36 11.98 16.56
CA GLY A 32 -9.48 11.01 16.53
C GLY A 32 -9.87 10.50 15.14
N GLY A 33 -9.46 11.20 14.09
CA GLY A 33 -9.62 10.78 12.68
C GLY A 33 -8.41 10.12 12.05
N ALA A 34 -7.32 9.91 12.79
CA ALA A 34 -6.10 9.36 12.24
C ALA A 34 -6.26 7.89 11.83
N THR A 35 -5.79 7.54 10.64
CA THR A 35 -5.55 6.16 10.25
C THR A 35 -4.35 5.63 11.02
N ILE A 36 -4.50 4.44 11.63
CA ILE A 36 -3.46 3.83 12.45
C ILE A 36 -3.11 2.48 11.85
N ILE A 37 -1.81 2.21 11.74
CA ILE A 37 -1.26 0.94 11.33
C ILE A 37 -0.58 0.28 12.54
N LEU A 38 -0.93 -0.98 12.81
CA LEU A 38 -0.42 -1.74 13.94
C LEU A 38 0.13 -3.09 13.47
N HIS A 39 1.38 -3.38 13.77
CA HIS A 39 1.92 -4.72 13.57
C HIS A 39 1.38 -5.71 14.61
N THR A 40 1.20 -6.95 14.20
CA THR A 40 1.07 -8.08 15.13
C THR A 40 2.40 -8.37 15.82
N LYS A 41 2.38 -9.14 16.90
CA LYS A 41 3.55 -9.41 17.74
C LYS A 41 4.73 -10.01 16.95
N LEU A 42 4.45 -10.84 15.96
CA LEU A 42 5.49 -11.52 15.16
C LEU A 42 5.83 -10.76 13.86
N LYS A 43 5.10 -9.68 13.56
CA LYS A 43 5.21 -8.91 12.32
C LYS A 43 4.88 -9.68 11.03
N ASP A 44 4.23 -10.84 11.13
CA ASP A 44 3.78 -11.62 9.97
C ASP A 44 2.56 -10.99 9.29
N SER A 45 1.86 -10.14 10.03
CA SER A 45 0.72 -9.37 9.58
C SER A 45 0.64 -8.00 10.24
N TRP A 46 -0.21 -7.14 9.71
CA TRP A 46 -0.47 -5.82 10.26
C TRP A 46 -1.94 -5.45 10.11
N PHE A 47 -2.44 -4.65 11.04
CA PHE A 47 -3.80 -4.13 11.05
C PHE A 47 -3.85 -2.69 10.58
N TRP A 48 -4.91 -2.35 9.83
CA TRP A 48 -5.36 -0.97 9.72
C TRP A 48 -6.53 -0.69 10.67
N PHE A 49 -6.59 0.54 11.15
CA PHE A 49 -7.68 1.11 11.93
C PHE A 49 -8.02 2.46 11.30
N ILE A 50 -9.15 2.54 10.59
CA ILE A 50 -9.53 3.72 9.79
C ILE A 50 -10.86 4.26 10.32
N PRO A 51 -10.84 5.37 11.10
CA PRO A 51 -12.05 6.04 11.56
C PRO A 51 -12.87 6.57 10.38
N LEU A 52 -14.17 6.28 10.38
CA LEU A 52 -15.15 6.73 9.41
C LEU A 52 -16.21 7.60 10.10
N ARG A 53 -17.20 8.09 9.32
CA ARG A 53 -18.36 8.82 9.87
C ARG A 53 -19.21 7.92 10.76
N ASP A 54 -20.12 8.52 11.52
CA ASP A 54 -21.13 7.85 12.35
C ASP A 54 -20.54 6.90 13.40
N ASN A 55 -19.34 7.24 13.89
CA ASN A 55 -18.57 6.44 14.84
C ASN A 55 -18.26 5.01 14.36
N ILE A 56 -18.23 4.80 13.06
CA ILE A 56 -17.82 3.55 12.41
C ILE A 56 -16.32 3.58 12.19
N THR A 57 -15.67 2.45 12.40
CA THR A 57 -14.24 2.26 12.11
C THR A 57 -14.07 1.04 11.24
N SER A 58 -13.37 1.18 10.11
CA SER A 58 -12.90 0.06 9.32
C SER A 58 -11.66 -0.52 9.97
N VAL A 59 -11.69 -1.83 10.24
CA VAL A 59 -10.55 -2.56 10.81
C VAL A 59 -10.29 -3.78 9.94
N GLY A 60 -9.05 -3.95 9.51
CA GLY A 60 -8.67 -5.11 8.73
C GLY A 60 -7.23 -5.50 8.96
N VAL A 61 -6.93 -6.74 8.65
CA VAL A 61 -5.61 -7.35 8.77
C VAL A 61 -5.09 -7.78 7.41
N VAL A 62 -3.81 -7.53 7.17
CA VAL A 62 -3.09 -7.91 5.95
C VAL A 62 -1.89 -8.75 6.31
N GLY A 63 -1.67 -9.83 5.59
CA GLY A 63 -0.51 -10.68 5.76
C GLY A 63 -0.22 -11.54 4.51
N ASN A 64 0.86 -12.29 4.53
CA ASN A 64 1.18 -13.22 3.47
C ASN A 64 0.07 -14.27 3.33
N ARG A 65 -0.35 -14.54 2.09
CA ARG A 65 -1.46 -15.45 1.79
C ARG A 65 -1.31 -16.81 2.48
N ASP A 66 -0.16 -17.43 2.34
CA ASP A 66 0.06 -18.79 2.84
C ASP A 66 0.00 -18.82 4.37
N TYR A 67 0.63 -17.86 5.05
CA TYR A 67 0.52 -17.67 6.50
C TYR A 67 -0.92 -17.41 6.96
N MET A 68 -1.62 -16.50 6.29
CA MET A 68 -2.97 -16.08 6.69
C MET A 68 -4.03 -17.16 6.48
N LEU A 69 -3.77 -18.13 5.59
CA LEU A 69 -4.71 -19.23 5.27
C LEU A 69 -4.31 -20.56 5.92
N ASP A 70 -3.10 -20.68 6.46
CA ASP A 70 -2.62 -21.93 7.04
C ASP A 70 -3.45 -22.33 8.27
N GLY A 71 -4.09 -23.48 8.19
CA GLY A 71 -4.95 -24.03 9.25
C GLY A 71 -6.26 -23.26 9.51
N ARG A 72 -6.54 -22.18 8.77
CA ARG A 72 -7.68 -21.27 8.99
C ARG A 72 -8.78 -21.48 7.96
N SER A 73 -9.99 -21.80 8.42
CA SER A 73 -11.10 -22.19 7.55
C SER A 73 -11.96 -21.03 7.06
N THR A 74 -12.02 -19.92 7.80
CA THR A 74 -12.90 -18.77 7.46
C THR A 74 -12.17 -17.43 7.67
N PRO A 75 -12.62 -16.35 6.98
CA PRO A 75 -12.11 -15.01 7.23
C PRO A 75 -12.27 -14.56 8.68
N GLU A 76 -13.36 -14.96 9.34
CA GLU A 76 -13.63 -14.68 10.75
C GLU A 76 -12.56 -15.27 11.65
N ASN A 77 -12.19 -16.54 11.44
CA ASN A 77 -11.13 -17.21 12.19
C ASN A 77 -9.78 -16.53 11.97
N THR A 78 -9.44 -16.23 10.72
CA THR A 78 -8.22 -15.51 10.39
C THR A 78 -8.14 -14.17 11.13
N PHE A 79 -9.21 -13.37 11.08
CA PHE A 79 -9.25 -12.07 11.76
C PHE A 79 -9.12 -12.22 13.29
N ALA A 80 -9.84 -13.16 13.89
CA ALA A 80 -9.84 -13.38 15.35
C ALA A 80 -8.46 -13.81 15.86
N GLU A 81 -7.82 -14.77 15.20
CA GLU A 81 -6.49 -15.25 15.58
C GLU A 81 -5.41 -14.17 15.44
N GLU A 82 -5.44 -13.38 14.36
CA GLU A 82 -4.53 -12.25 14.21
C GLU A 82 -4.79 -11.13 15.24
N LEU A 83 -6.06 -10.93 15.62
CA LEU A 83 -6.42 -9.97 16.66
C LEU A 83 -5.81 -10.38 18.03
N GLU A 84 -5.74 -11.66 18.33
CA GLU A 84 -5.08 -12.16 19.55
C GLU A 84 -3.57 -11.81 19.58
N LEU A 85 -2.95 -11.67 18.42
CA LEU A 85 -1.55 -11.30 18.28
C LEU A 85 -1.32 -9.76 18.30
N CYS A 86 -2.38 -8.94 18.39
CA CYS A 86 -2.30 -7.48 18.37
C CYS A 86 -2.98 -6.83 19.58
N GLY A 87 -2.33 -6.82 20.73
CA GLY A 87 -2.89 -6.26 21.97
C GLY A 87 -3.30 -4.78 21.88
N ALA A 88 -2.67 -3.99 21.02
CA ALA A 88 -3.08 -2.61 20.79
C ALA A 88 -4.42 -2.52 20.04
N MET A 89 -4.69 -3.43 19.10
CA MET A 89 -5.98 -3.52 18.42
C MET A 89 -7.05 -4.08 19.33
N GLN A 90 -6.74 -5.09 20.14
CA GLN A 90 -7.69 -5.63 21.15
C GLN A 90 -8.21 -4.55 22.08
N ARG A 91 -7.33 -3.68 22.61
CA ARG A 91 -7.75 -2.55 23.47
C ARG A 91 -8.72 -1.62 22.75
N ARG A 92 -8.44 -1.26 21.51
CA ARG A 92 -9.29 -0.37 20.71
C ARG A 92 -10.66 -0.96 20.41
N LEU A 93 -10.75 -2.28 20.34
CA LEU A 93 -11.99 -3.00 20.05
C LEU A 93 -12.70 -3.53 21.30
N ALA A 94 -12.17 -3.34 22.51
CA ALA A 94 -12.68 -3.94 23.75
C ALA A 94 -14.16 -3.63 24.04
N SER A 95 -14.64 -2.43 23.67
CA SER A 95 -16.03 -2.00 23.81
C SER A 95 -16.74 -1.78 22.47
N ALA A 96 -16.10 -2.19 21.36
CA ALA A 96 -16.65 -1.99 20.04
C ALA A 96 -17.62 -3.11 19.65
N GLU A 97 -18.60 -2.76 18.83
CA GLU A 97 -19.59 -3.67 18.26
C GLU A 97 -19.28 -3.88 16.78
N GLN A 98 -19.14 -5.13 16.35
CA GLN A 98 -19.03 -5.46 14.93
C GLN A 98 -20.38 -5.24 14.23
N VAL A 99 -20.40 -4.44 13.17
CA VAL A 99 -21.64 -4.05 12.46
C VAL A 99 -21.77 -4.64 11.05
N GLU A 100 -20.73 -5.24 10.53
CA GLU A 100 -20.70 -5.86 9.20
C GLU A 100 -20.05 -7.26 9.25
N LYS A 101 -20.33 -8.09 8.26
CA LYS A 101 -19.64 -9.38 8.07
C LYS A 101 -18.20 -9.13 7.61
N HIS A 102 -17.33 -10.09 7.91
CA HIS A 102 -15.97 -10.07 7.37
C HIS A 102 -15.96 -10.18 5.85
N ARG A 103 -15.06 -9.45 5.24
CA ARG A 103 -14.77 -9.45 3.81
C ARG A 103 -13.33 -9.87 3.60
N ILE A 104 -13.02 -10.42 2.44
CA ILE A 104 -11.70 -10.86 2.07
C ILE A 104 -11.34 -10.35 0.66
N ALA A 105 -10.10 -9.85 0.51
CA ALA A 105 -9.48 -9.60 -0.79
C ALA A 105 -8.18 -10.39 -0.88
N ARG A 106 -7.92 -10.97 -2.04
CA ARG A 106 -6.77 -11.85 -2.28
C ARG A 106 -5.98 -11.36 -3.48
N GLU A 107 -4.65 -11.52 -3.42
CA GLU A 107 -3.72 -11.35 -4.54
C GLU A 107 -3.93 -10.03 -5.28
N PHE A 108 -3.97 -8.93 -4.50
CA PHE A 108 -4.28 -7.61 -5.03
C PHE A 108 -3.04 -6.89 -5.60
N SER A 109 -1.81 -7.40 -5.37
CA SER A 109 -0.58 -6.78 -5.86
C SER A 109 -0.23 -7.30 -7.25
N TYR A 110 -0.23 -6.43 -8.27
CA TYR A 110 0.07 -6.79 -9.64
C TYR A 110 0.50 -5.58 -10.47
N LYS A 111 1.18 -5.86 -11.57
CA LYS A 111 1.48 -4.94 -12.66
C LYS A 111 0.85 -5.42 -13.97
N THR A 112 0.88 -4.58 -14.98
CA THR A 112 0.50 -4.97 -16.35
C THR A 112 1.73 -5.00 -17.26
N SER A 113 1.76 -5.94 -18.19
CA SER A 113 2.85 -6.10 -19.14
C SER A 113 2.86 -5.01 -20.22
N ARG A 114 1.72 -4.35 -20.45
CA ARG A 114 1.55 -3.24 -21.37
C ARG A 114 0.43 -2.35 -20.88
N GLN A 115 0.63 -1.03 -20.86
CA GLN A 115 -0.27 -0.06 -20.27
C GLN A 115 -1.02 0.79 -21.29
N SER A 116 -0.59 0.77 -22.56
CA SER A 116 -1.26 1.45 -23.68
C SER A 116 -1.24 0.60 -24.96
N GLY A 117 -2.13 0.96 -25.87
CA GLY A 117 -2.21 0.44 -27.22
C GLY A 117 -2.98 1.40 -28.12
N ASP A 118 -3.08 1.13 -29.40
CA ASP A 118 -3.83 2.00 -30.31
C ASP A 118 -5.29 2.06 -29.88
N GLY A 119 -5.76 3.26 -29.55
CA GLY A 119 -7.11 3.54 -29.10
C GLY A 119 -7.41 3.23 -27.62
N TRP A 120 -6.43 2.83 -26.78
CA TRP A 120 -6.65 2.56 -25.36
C TRP A 120 -5.44 2.83 -24.49
N VAL A 121 -5.69 3.17 -23.21
CA VAL A 121 -4.68 3.30 -22.16
C VAL A 121 -5.28 2.86 -20.82
N LEU A 122 -4.46 2.25 -19.96
CA LEU A 122 -4.85 1.82 -18.62
C LEU A 122 -4.53 2.91 -17.59
N VAL A 123 -5.43 3.08 -16.61
CA VAL A 123 -5.27 4.02 -15.49
C VAL A 123 -5.70 3.38 -14.17
N GLY A 124 -5.28 3.93 -13.04
CA GLY A 124 -5.62 3.45 -11.70
C GLY A 124 -5.31 1.97 -11.51
N ASP A 125 -6.22 1.25 -10.86
CA ASP A 125 -6.04 -0.19 -10.60
C ASP A 125 -6.00 -1.02 -11.89
N ALA A 126 -6.52 -0.55 -13.02
CA ALA A 126 -6.33 -1.24 -14.29
C ALA A 126 -4.88 -1.20 -14.78
N PHE A 127 -4.13 -0.15 -14.44
CA PHE A 127 -2.70 -0.03 -14.72
C PHE A 127 -1.86 -0.98 -13.85
N GLY A 128 -2.14 -1.04 -12.57
CA GLY A 128 -1.48 -1.89 -11.59
C GLY A 128 -1.83 -1.49 -10.16
N PHE A 129 -1.56 -2.39 -9.22
CA PHE A 129 -1.74 -2.14 -7.79
C PHE A 129 -0.56 -2.70 -7.02
N ILE A 130 -0.03 -1.91 -6.07
CA ILE A 130 1.16 -2.29 -5.31
C ILE A 130 0.76 -2.95 -3.99
N ASP A 131 0.33 -2.13 -3.02
CA ASP A 131 0.01 -2.55 -1.65
C ASP A 131 -0.81 -1.46 -0.94
N PRO A 132 -1.75 -1.82 -0.04
CA PRO A 132 -2.58 -0.85 0.66
C PRO A 132 -1.88 -0.13 1.82
N ILE A 133 -0.66 -0.53 2.21
CA ILE A 133 0.01 -0.06 3.44
C ILE A 133 0.13 1.47 3.54
N TYR A 134 0.45 2.14 2.44
CA TYR A 134 0.60 3.60 2.41
C TYR A 134 -0.65 4.33 1.89
N SER A 135 -1.75 3.62 1.65
CA SER A 135 -3.03 4.18 1.18
C SER A 135 -2.92 5.04 -0.09
N SER A 136 -1.94 4.78 -0.96
CA SER A 136 -1.60 5.58 -2.14
C SER A 136 -2.46 5.28 -3.38
N GLY A 137 -3.27 4.20 -3.37
CA GLY A 137 -4.01 3.74 -4.56
C GLY A 137 -4.94 4.78 -5.18
N VAL A 138 -5.70 5.52 -4.36
CA VAL A 138 -6.60 6.58 -4.85
C VAL A 138 -5.80 7.72 -5.50
N TYR A 139 -4.70 8.14 -4.88
CA TYR A 139 -3.81 9.13 -5.46
C TYR A 139 -3.27 8.69 -6.82
N PHE A 140 -2.80 7.45 -6.94
CA PHE A 140 -2.30 6.91 -8.22
C PHE A 140 -3.39 6.83 -9.28
N ALA A 141 -4.63 6.47 -8.90
CA ALA A 141 -5.74 6.46 -9.83
C ALA A 141 -6.07 7.85 -10.36
N LEU A 142 -6.10 8.86 -9.50
CA LEU A 142 -6.33 10.25 -9.89
C LEU A 142 -5.20 10.78 -10.78
N LYS A 143 -3.94 10.54 -10.38
CA LYS A 143 -2.76 11.05 -11.13
C LYS A 143 -2.63 10.41 -12.50
N SER A 144 -2.79 9.08 -12.61
CA SER A 144 -2.78 8.41 -13.91
C SER A 144 -3.96 8.83 -14.79
N GLY A 145 -5.14 9.09 -14.19
CA GLY A 145 -6.30 9.62 -14.90
C GLY A 145 -6.07 11.03 -15.49
N GLU A 146 -5.45 11.93 -14.70
CA GLU A 146 -5.04 13.26 -15.14
C GLU A 146 -4.08 13.19 -16.35
N LEU A 147 -2.99 12.44 -16.20
CA LEU A 147 -1.96 12.30 -17.24
C LEU A 147 -2.50 11.65 -18.52
N ALA A 148 -3.37 10.64 -18.37
CA ALA A 148 -4.03 10.00 -19.51
C ALA A 148 -5.00 10.96 -20.21
N ALA A 149 -5.76 11.78 -19.47
CA ALA A 149 -6.67 12.75 -20.05
C ALA A 149 -5.92 13.78 -20.92
N ASP A 150 -4.79 14.31 -20.44
CA ASP A 150 -3.96 15.22 -21.21
C ASP A 150 -3.44 14.59 -22.51
N ALA A 151 -2.94 13.34 -22.42
CA ALA A 151 -2.45 12.60 -23.59
C ALA A 151 -3.56 12.30 -24.61
N ILE A 152 -4.78 11.99 -24.15
CA ILE A 152 -5.95 11.75 -25.00
C ILE A 152 -6.41 13.03 -25.69
N VAL A 153 -6.52 14.14 -24.96
CA VAL A 153 -6.94 15.45 -25.52
C VAL A 153 -5.99 15.88 -26.63
N GLU A 154 -4.67 15.82 -26.39
CA GLU A 154 -3.67 16.12 -27.40
C GLU A 154 -3.74 15.18 -28.59
N GLY A 155 -3.89 13.87 -28.34
CA GLY A 155 -4.03 12.86 -29.39
C GLY A 155 -5.25 13.11 -30.29
N LEU A 156 -6.39 13.48 -29.71
CA LEU A 156 -7.59 13.85 -30.49
C LEU A 156 -7.38 15.11 -31.35
N GLN A 157 -6.68 16.12 -30.79
CA GLN A 157 -6.36 17.34 -31.54
C GLN A 157 -5.44 17.06 -32.75
N ASN A 158 -4.52 16.11 -32.60
CA ASN A 158 -3.54 15.76 -33.60
C ASN A 158 -3.96 14.57 -34.51
N ASN A 159 -5.16 14.02 -34.31
CA ASN A 159 -5.62 12.76 -34.96
C ASN A 159 -4.63 11.59 -34.75
N ASP A 160 -3.98 11.54 -33.59
CA ASP A 160 -3.05 10.47 -33.22
C ASP A 160 -3.53 9.80 -31.91
N LEU A 161 -4.10 8.62 -32.02
CA LEU A 161 -4.47 7.78 -30.88
C LEU A 161 -3.61 6.51 -30.82
N SER A 162 -2.39 6.58 -31.30
CA SER A 162 -1.41 5.49 -31.23
C SER A 162 -1.03 5.18 -29.78
N ALA A 163 -0.51 3.96 -29.57
CA ALA A 163 0.05 3.54 -28.30
C ALA A 163 1.12 4.51 -27.74
N ALA A 164 1.92 5.10 -28.64
CA ALA A 164 2.96 6.05 -28.29
C ALA A 164 2.39 7.37 -27.74
N GLN A 165 1.39 7.93 -28.42
CA GLN A 165 0.72 9.17 -27.98
C GLN A 165 -0.04 8.96 -26.67
N LEU A 166 -0.86 7.91 -26.58
CA LEU A 166 -1.67 7.65 -25.39
C LEU A 166 -0.85 7.21 -24.17
N GLY A 167 0.33 6.63 -24.41
CA GLY A 167 1.23 6.14 -23.37
C GLY A 167 2.42 7.04 -23.07
N LYS A 168 2.54 8.25 -23.66
CA LYS A 168 3.71 9.12 -23.54
C LYS A 168 4.10 9.50 -22.11
N TRP A 169 3.15 9.47 -21.18
CA TRP A 169 3.32 9.80 -19.75
C TRP A 169 3.75 8.61 -18.89
N ILE A 170 3.67 7.38 -19.40
CA ILE A 170 3.80 6.14 -18.62
C ILE A 170 5.19 5.99 -18.01
N SER A 171 6.24 6.34 -18.74
CA SER A 171 7.62 6.25 -18.24
C SER A 171 7.82 7.08 -16.98
N ASP A 172 7.41 8.34 -17.01
CA ASP A 172 7.56 9.27 -15.89
C ASP A 172 6.70 8.86 -14.70
N TYR A 173 5.48 8.36 -14.98
CA TYR A 173 4.59 7.83 -13.95
C TYR A 173 5.19 6.60 -13.25
N ILE A 174 5.76 5.65 -13.99
CA ILE A 174 6.43 4.47 -13.42
C ILE A 174 7.64 4.92 -12.60
N SER A 175 8.44 5.87 -13.09
CA SER A 175 9.61 6.40 -12.38
C SER A 175 9.23 7.03 -11.03
N GLY A 176 8.11 7.76 -10.97
CA GLY A 176 7.62 8.30 -9.70
C GLY A 176 7.07 7.23 -8.76
N THR A 177 6.25 6.31 -9.28
CA THR A 177 5.62 5.27 -8.44
C THR A 177 6.61 4.23 -7.91
N GLN A 178 7.79 4.06 -8.54
CA GLN A 178 8.84 3.15 -8.04
C GLN A 178 9.30 3.49 -6.61
N TRP A 179 9.24 4.77 -6.21
CA TRP A 179 9.61 5.17 -4.86
C TRP A 179 8.68 4.57 -3.80
N ILE A 180 7.40 4.48 -4.09
CA ILE A 180 6.43 3.81 -3.21
C ILE A 180 6.66 2.29 -3.21
N HIS A 181 7.04 1.68 -4.34
CA HIS A 181 7.46 0.27 -4.35
C HIS A 181 8.62 0.02 -3.38
N LYS A 182 9.67 0.84 -3.43
CA LYS A 182 10.82 0.74 -2.52
C LYS A 182 10.42 0.92 -1.05
N LEU A 183 9.48 1.84 -0.75
CA LEU A 183 8.96 1.97 0.62
C LEU A 183 8.19 0.72 1.07
N VAL A 184 7.40 0.10 0.17
CA VAL A 184 6.70 -1.16 0.46
C VAL A 184 7.69 -2.29 0.74
N GLU A 185 8.75 -2.42 -0.05
CA GLU A 185 9.82 -3.39 0.19
C GLU A 185 10.49 -3.16 1.54
N ALA A 186 10.80 -1.90 1.87
CA ALA A 186 11.37 -1.52 3.17
C ALA A 186 10.44 -1.89 4.34
N TYR A 187 9.13 -1.67 4.18
CA TYR A 187 8.14 -2.01 5.20
C TYR A 187 8.07 -3.52 5.47
N TYR A 188 8.17 -4.34 4.43
CA TYR A 188 8.14 -5.81 4.55
C TYR A 188 9.51 -6.45 4.82
N THR A 189 10.57 -5.66 4.94
CA THR A 189 11.88 -6.12 5.41
C THR A 189 11.87 -6.12 6.94
N ASN A 190 11.64 -7.28 7.57
CA ASN A 190 11.43 -7.41 9.01
C ASN A 190 12.61 -6.90 9.86
N GLU A 191 13.82 -7.02 9.33
CA GLU A 191 15.09 -6.58 9.94
C GLU A 191 15.25 -5.07 9.93
N PHE A 192 14.60 -4.37 9.00
CA PHE A 192 14.66 -2.92 8.86
C PHE A 192 13.65 -2.22 9.78
N SER A 193 14.00 -1.04 10.25
CA SER A 193 13.12 -0.19 11.07
C SER A 193 13.24 1.26 10.63
N PHE A 194 12.18 1.82 10.07
CA PHE A 194 12.08 3.24 9.74
C PHE A 194 12.40 4.13 10.95
N GLY A 195 11.92 3.78 12.15
CA GLY A 195 12.19 4.55 13.36
C GLY A 195 13.67 4.61 13.71
N LYS A 196 14.39 3.48 13.65
CA LYS A 196 15.83 3.44 13.89
C LYS A 196 16.61 4.18 12.79
N PHE A 197 16.22 3.99 11.54
CA PHE A 197 16.81 4.67 10.40
C PHE A 197 16.71 6.20 10.55
N LEU A 198 15.51 6.73 10.81
CA LEU A 198 15.29 8.16 10.98
C LEU A 198 15.94 8.74 12.23
N GLN A 199 16.13 7.96 13.30
CA GLN A 199 16.94 8.40 14.45
C GLN A 199 18.40 8.64 14.06
N GLY A 200 18.96 7.80 13.21
CA GLY A 200 20.32 7.97 12.68
C GLY A 200 20.43 9.01 11.55
N HIS A 201 19.34 9.27 10.84
CA HIS A 201 19.28 10.10 9.63
C HIS A 201 18.08 11.10 9.70
N PRO A 202 18.06 12.02 10.68
CA PRO A 202 16.87 12.87 10.92
C PRO A 202 16.57 13.83 9.76
N HIS A 203 17.54 14.13 8.90
CA HIS A 203 17.34 14.95 7.71
C HIS A 203 16.39 14.29 6.69
N HIS A 204 16.19 12.98 6.74
CA HIS A 204 15.27 12.26 5.87
C HIS A 204 13.79 12.26 6.34
N ILE A 205 13.47 12.83 7.49
CA ILE A 205 12.07 12.93 7.95
C ILE A 205 11.21 13.69 6.93
N GLY A 206 11.75 14.79 6.37
CA GLY A 206 11.07 15.55 5.32
C GLY A 206 10.88 14.75 4.04
N HIS A 207 11.92 14.07 3.56
CA HIS A 207 11.88 13.23 2.36
C HIS A 207 10.85 12.09 2.50
N LEU A 208 10.83 11.38 3.62
CA LEU A 208 9.82 10.36 3.87
C LEU A 208 8.40 10.94 3.91
N THR A 209 8.23 12.10 4.54
CA THR A 209 6.93 12.78 4.57
C THR A 209 6.46 13.14 3.17
N ASP A 210 7.34 13.70 2.33
CA ASP A 210 7.02 14.04 0.95
C ASP A 210 6.57 12.82 0.14
N LEU A 211 7.27 11.69 0.26
CA LEU A 211 6.85 10.43 -0.38
C LEU A 211 5.46 9.98 0.09
N LEU A 212 5.20 10.00 1.40
CA LEU A 212 3.94 9.53 1.98
C LEU A 212 2.75 10.43 1.62
N ILE A 213 2.95 11.72 1.36
CA ILE A 213 1.90 12.63 0.89
C ILE A 213 1.78 12.69 -0.63
N GLY A 214 2.52 11.83 -1.36
CA GLY A 214 2.43 11.70 -2.82
C GLY A 214 3.30 12.68 -3.62
N ARG A 215 4.24 13.37 -3.00
CA ARG A 215 5.23 14.20 -3.71
C ARG A 215 6.36 13.33 -4.25
N ILE A 216 6.05 12.54 -5.28
CA ILE A 216 6.95 11.51 -5.83
C ILE A 216 7.43 11.80 -7.26
N PHE A 217 6.91 12.87 -7.89
CA PHE A 217 7.23 13.22 -9.29
C PHE A 217 8.15 14.45 -9.35
N HIS A 218 9.21 14.48 -8.53
CA HIS A 218 10.23 15.54 -8.56
C HIS A 218 11.62 14.94 -8.40
N ASP A 219 12.65 15.68 -8.81
CA ASP A 219 14.02 15.17 -8.97
C ASP A 219 14.64 14.61 -7.69
N THR A 220 14.28 15.16 -6.51
CA THR A 220 14.82 14.73 -5.21
C THR A 220 13.94 13.71 -4.48
N ALA A 221 12.89 13.19 -5.13
CA ALA A 221 11.98 12.24 -4.48
C ALA A 221 12.69 10.93 -4.04
N GLY A 222 13.77 10.58 -4.72
CA GLY A 222 14.56 9.37 -4.46
C GLY A 222 15.67 9.50 -3.42
N ASP A 223 16.04 10.70 -2.99
CA ASP A 223 17.25 10.97 -2.20
C ASP A 223 17.35 10.16 -0.90
N ILE A 224 16.23 9.86 -0.27
CA ILE A 224 16.20 9.02 0.94
C ILE A 224 16.75 7.60 0.68
N PHE A 225 16.60 7.08 -0.53
CA PHE A 225 16.97 5.70 -0.86
C PHE A 225 18.47 5.50 -0.97
N ASP A 226 19.26 6.56 -1.23
CA ASP A 226 20.72 6.50 -1.29
C ASP A 226 21.33 6.04 0.05
N GLU A 227 20.69 6.39 1.17
CA GLU A 227 21.11 5.97 2.52
C GLU A 227 20.25 4.81 3.06
N MET A 228 18.96 4.74 2.68
CA MET A 228 18.04 3.75 3.21
C MET A 228 18.32 2.35 2.64
N GLU A 229 18.62 2.20 1.35
CA GLU A 229 18.90 0.88 0.76
C GLU A 229 20.17 0.23 1.34
N PRO A 230 21.30 0.94 1.52
CA PRO A 230 22.45 0.39 2.24
C PRO A 230 22.12 0.00 3.69
N ALA A 231 21.34 0.82 4.42
CA ALA A 231 20.94 0.52 5.80
C ALA A 231 20.04 -0.73 5.88
N MET A 232 19.13 -0.92 4.93
CA MET A 232 18.33 -2.14 4.82
C MET A 232 19.20 -3.38 4.57
N ALA A 233 20.13 -3.29 3.62
CA ALA A 233 21.02 -4.38 3.28
C ALA A 233 21.91 -4.78 4.46
N GLU A 234 22.38 -3.81 5.25
CA GLU A 234 23.15 -4.06 6.46
C GLU A 234 22.29 -4.74 7.54
N ALA A 235 21.07 -4.26 7.77
CA ALA A 235 20.15 -4.85 8.74
C ALA A 235 19.89 -6.34 8.45
N VAL A 236 19.64 -6.69 7.19
CA VAL A 236 19.46 -8.08 6.74
C VAL A 236 20.73 -8.92 6.97
N LYS A 237 21.92 -8.40 6.65
CA LYS A 237 23.18 -9.11 6.88
C LYS A 237 23.45 -9.39 8.36
N MET A 238 23.10 -8.46 9.25
CA MET A 238 23.28 -8.62 10.70
C MET A 238 22.34 -9.67 11.31
N ALA A 239 21.21 -9.93 10.69
CA ALA A 239 20.20 -10.88 11.15
C ALA A 239 20.51 -12.34 10.76
N ILE A 240 21.43 -12.57 9.81
CA ILE A 240 21.87 -13.92 9.43
C ILE A 240 22.80 -14.47 10.50
N PRO A 241 22.43 -15.57 11.20
CA PRO A 241 23.32 -16.19 12.18
C PRO A 241 24.64 -16.62 11.50
N LYS A 242 25.77 -16.32 12.13
CA LYS A 242 27.10 -16.77 11.68
C LYS A 242 27.28 -18.25 11.92
#